data_d991681c8286e3bafa3777b042e883a8
#
_entry.id   d991681c8286e3bafa3777b042e883a8
#
_cell.length_a   1.000
_cell.length_b   1.000
_cell.length_c   1.000
_cell.angle_alpha   90.00
_cell.angle_beta   90.00
_cell.angle_gamma   90.00
#
_symmetry.space_group_name_H-M   'P 1'
#
loop_
_entity.id
_entity.type
_entity.pdbx_description
1 polymer ?
#
loop_
_entity_poly.entity_id
_entity_poly.type
_entity_poly.pdbx_seq_one_letter_code
_entity_poly.pdbx_strand_id
1 'polypeptide(L)'
;EISCSLVGSEMCKETEIIEPSADTPTLTFNTIGRHQSRLVNTRVASNKSPWLSSSNVGDIHTVAISHGEGRFVCPKELFRSLAENGQIATQYVDENGKPTMNIRFNPNGSFEAVEGITSPDGRVFGKMGHSERFSDNVYKNVDGNKDNHMFINAVDYFKI
;
A
#
# COMPACT_ATOMS: atom_id res chain seq x y z
N GLU A 1 7.71 16.47 16.90
CA GLU A 1 6.35 16.35 16.31
C GLU A 1 6.52 16.01 14.84
N ILE A 2 6.42 14.74 14.51
CA ILE A 2 6.31 14.33 13.11
C ILE A 2 4.83 14.47 12.77
N SER A 3 4.46 15.60 12.20
CA SER A 3 3.16 15.78 11.57
C SER A 3 3.14 14.88 10.32
N CYS A 4 2.61 13.70 10.46
CA CYS A 4 2.38 12.79 9.34
C CYS A 4 1.09 13.19 8.62
N SER A 5 1.10 14.37 8.03
CA SER A 5 0.10 14.85 7.08
C SER A 5 0.79 15.19 5.77
N LEU A 6 1.58 14.26 5.26
CA LEU A 6 2.11 14.34 3.91
C LEU A 6 1.05 13.84 2.96
N VAL A 7 0.32 14.77 2.43
CA VAL A 7 -0.75 14.57 1.49
C VAL A 7 -0.19 14.39 0.08
N GLY A 8 -0.46 13.25 -0.50
CA GLY A 8 -0.53 13.00 -1.92
C GLY A 8 0.77 13.17 -2.72
N SER A 9 0.83 14.21 -3.52
CA SER A 9 1.89 14.40 -4.52
C SER A 9 3.29 14.65 -3.96
N GLU A 10 3.41 15.11 -2.72
CA GLU A 10 4.70 15.37 -2.09
C GLU A 10 5.40 14.07 -1.68
N MET A 11 4.68 13.10 -1.17
CA MET A 11 5.27 11.83 -0.73
C MET A 11 5.95 11.05 -1.87
N CYS A 12 5.42 11.12 -3.09
CA CYS A 12 6.06 10.51 -4.25
C CYS A 12 7.28 11.29 -4.74
N LYS A 13 7.34 12.59 -4.51
CA LYS A 13 8.47 13.45 -4.89
C LYS A 13 9.62 13.37 -3.90
N GLU A 14 9.32 13.37 -2.60
CA GLU A 14 10.32 13.36 -1.55
C GLU A 14 10.99 11.99 -1.36
N THR A 15 10.33 10.91 -1.76
CA THR A 15 10.82 9.54 -1.56
C THR A 15 11.51 8.94 -2.79
N GLU A 16 11.66 9.69 -3.89
CA GLU A 16 12.29 9.21 -5.13
C GLU A 16 11.70 7.91 -5.69
N ILE A 17 10.45 7.60 -5.31
CA ILE A 17 9.77 6.39 -5.79
C ILE A 17 9.57 6.47 -7.31
N ILE A 18 9.30 7.70 -7.81
CA ILE A 18 9.07 7.97 -9.24
C ILE A 18 9.63 9.36 -9.57
N GLU A 19 10.31 9.49 -10.69
CA GLU A 19 10.76 10.79 -11.21
C GLU A 19 9.57 11.75 -11.41
N PRO A 20 9.61 12.97 -10.87
CA PRO A 20 8.52 13.92 -11.00
C PRO A 20 8.27 14.31 -12.46
N SER A 21 7.05 14.12 -12.92
CA SER A 21 6.59 14.53 -14.25
C SER A 21 5.14 15.04 -14.18
N ALA A 22 4.62 15.57 -15.29
CA ALA A 22 3.21 15.96 -15.36
C ALA A 22 2.25 14.78 -15.12
N ASP A 23 2.70 13.56 -15.41
CA ASP A 23 1.95 12.31 -15.28
C ASP A 23 2.32 11.51 -14.03
N THR A 24 3.00 12.14 -13.07
CA THR A 24 3.40 11.46 -11.82
C THR A 24 2.16 10.96 -11.06
N PRO A 25 2.20 9.73 -10.51
CA PRO A 25 1.11 9.23 -9.67
C PRO A 25 0.89 10.16 -8.48
N THR A 26 -0.34 10.24 -8.03
CA THR A 26 -0.68 11.07 -6.88
C THR A 26 -1.66 10.36 -5.97
N LEU A 27 -1.69 10.80 -4.71
CA LEU A 27 -2.76 10.51 -3.77
C LEU A 27 -3.74 11.67 -3.74
N THR A 28 -5.03 11.36 -3.69
CA THR A 28 -6.10 12.37 -3.68
C THR A 28 -7.26 11.93 -2.78
N PHE A 29 -8.28 12.76 -2.70
CA PHE A 29 -9.46 12.48 -1.88
C PHE A 29 -10.09 11.13 -2.23
N ASN A 30 -10.52 10.43 -1.19
CA ASN A 30 -11.32 9.21 -1.34
C ASN A 30 -12.52 9.48 -2.24
N THR A 31 -12.90 8.50 -3.06
CA THR A 31 -14.04 8.63 -4.00
C THR A 31 -15.32 9.06 -3.32
N ILE A 32 -15.54 8.69 -2.05
CA ILE A 32 -16.70 9.08 -1.27
C ILE A 32 -16.62 10.47 -0.64
N GLY A 33 -15.54 11.22 -0.86
CA GLY A 33 -15.37 12.59 -0.38
C GLY A 33 -15.23 12.73 1.15
N ARG A 34 -14.91 11.66 1.87
CA ARG A 34 -14.74 11.68 3.34
C ARG A 34 -13.73 10.65 3.83
N HIS A 35 -13.31 10.83 5.07
CA HIS A 35 -12.43 9.90 5.79
C HIS A 35 -13.00 8.48 5.83
N GLN A 36 -12.13 7.49 5.58
CA GLN A 36 -12.38 6.06 5.75
C GLN A 36 -11.48 5.52 6.84
N SER A 37 -12.10 4.89 7.85
CA SER A 37 -11.38 4.16 8.90
C SER A 37 -12.00 2.76 9.01
N ARG A 38 -11.26 1.74 8.60
CA ARG A 38 -11.71 0.34 8.61
C ARG A 38 -10.57 -0.64 8.40
N LEU A 39 -10.86 -1.92 8.59
CA LEU A 39 -9.98 -3.01 8.18
C LEU A 39 -10.29 -3.42 6.74
N VAL A 40 -9.24 -3.70 5.98
CA VAL A 40 -9.29 -4.13 4.58
C VAL A 40 -8.35 -5.30 4.36
N ASN A 41 -8.62 -6.10 3.34
CA ASN A 41 -7.70 -7.13 2.91
C ASN A 41 -6.82 -6.59 1.77
N THR A 42 -5.54 -6.85 1.89
CA THR A 42 -4.55 -6.54 0.86
C THR A 42 -3.78 -7.81 0.51
N ARG A 43 -3.38 -7.95 -0.75
CA ARG A 43 -2.48 -9.02 -1.18
C ARG A 43 -1.12 -8.49 -1.55
N VAL A 44 -0.09 -9.29 -1.39
CA VAL A 44 1.24 -9.03 -1.94
C VAL A 44 1.18 -9.28 -3.45
N ALA A 45 1.36 -8.21 -4.24
CA ALA A 45 1.41 -8.28 -5.70
C ALA A 45 2.83 -8.48 -6.21
N SER A 46 3.83 -7.96 -5.48
CA SER A 46 5.26 -8.15 -5.73
C SER A 46 6.01 -8.19 -4.40
N ASN A 47 6.96 -9.09 -4.25
CA ASN A 47 7.86 -9.18 -3.10
C ASN A 47 9.29 -8.73 -3.43
N LYS A 48 9.45 -7.88 -4.45
CA LYS A 48 10.73 -7.30 -4.85
C LYS A 48 11.38 -6.49 -3.73
N SER A 49 10.54 -5.85 -2.92
CA SER A 49 10.98 -5.02 -1.82
C SER A 49 11.54 -5.84 -0.65
N PRO A 50 12.68 -5.45 -0.05
CA PRO A 50 13.18 -6.08 1.18
C PRO A 50 12.18 -6.03 2.34
N TRP A 51 11.27 -5.06 2.38
CA TRP A 51 10.19 -4.97 3.35
C TRP A 51 9.21 -6.17 3.29
N LEU A 52 9.16 -6.86 2.14
CA LEU A 52 8.28 -8.00 1.89
C LEU A 52 9.06 -9.31 1.67
N SER A 53 10.33 -9.37 2.09
CA SER A 53 11.23 -10.49 1.82
C SER A 53 10.75 -11.84 2.41
N SER A 54 10.00 -11.83 3.51
CA SER A 54 9.40 -13.04 4.10
C SER A 54 8.02 -13.38 3.57
N SER A 55 7.47 -12.55 2.67
CA SER A 55 6.13 -12.76 2.09
C SER A 55 6.21 -13.39 0.71
N ASN A 56 5.21 -14.18 0.37
CA ASN A 56 5.03 -14.71 -0.98
C ASN A 56 4.05 -13.86 -1.78
N VAL A 57 4.24 -13.82 -3.09
CA VAL A 57 3.25 -13.19 -3.99
C VAL A 57 1.92 -13.94 -3.84
N GLY A 58 0.87 -13.20 -3.58
CA GLY A 58 -0.45 -13.74 -3.31
C GLY A 58 -0.82 -13.83 -1.83
N ASP A 59 0.12 -13.69 -0.90
CA ASP A 59 -0.17 -13.64 0.54
C ASP A 59 -1.15 -12.50 0.85
N ILE A 60 -2.15 -12.80 1.68
CA ILE A 60 -3.20 -11.85 2.05
C ILE A 60 -3.04 -11.43 3.49
N HIS A 61 -3.08 -10.12 3.72
CA HIS A 61 -3.02 -9.52 5.05
C HIS A 61 -4.22 -8.61 5.30
N THR A 62 -4.75 -8.66 6.52
CA THR A 62 -5.81 -7.76 6.97
C THR A 62 -5.16 -6.57 7.67
N VAL A 63 -5.32 -5.37 7.11
CA VAL A 63 -4.67 -4.15 7.62
C VAL A 63 -5.68 -3.06 7.93
N ALA A 64 -5.35 -2.20 8.89
CA ALA A 64 -6.15 -1.02 9.19
C ALA A 64 -5.83 0.10 8.20
N ILE A 65 -6.85 0.81 7.73
CA ILE A 65 -6.71 2.08 7.01
C ILE A 65 -7.40 3.21 7.77
N SER A 66 -6.90 4.44 7.61
CA SER A 66 -7.47 5.62 8.25
C SER A 66 -7.08 6.87 7.45
N HIS A 67 -7.81 7.15 6.35
CA HIS A 67 -7.44 8.18 5.38
C HIS A 67 -8.63 8.96 4.86
N GLY A 68 -8.45 10.28 4.68
CA GLY A 68 -9.31 11.15 3.86
C GLY A 68 -8.86 11.22 2.41
N GLU A 69 -7.56 11.06 2.18
CA GLU A 69 -6.86 11.19 0.91
C GLU A 69 -5.98 9.97 0.60
N GLY A 70 -6.61 8.80 0.58
CA GLY A 70 -5.94 7.53 0.33
C GLY A 70 -6.14 6.97 -1.08
N ARG A 71 -6.67 7.77 -1.99
CA ARG A 71 -6.95 7.35 -3.37
C ARG A 71 -5.71 7.50 -4.24
N PHE A 72 -5.10 6.40 -4.61
CA PHE A 72 -4.04 6.37 -5.61
C PHE A 72 -4.61 6.58 -7.02
N VAL A 73 -4.03 7.53 -7.76
CA VAL A 73 -4.37 7.85 -9.15
C VAL A 73 -3.11 7.82 -9.99
N CYS A 74 -3.18 7.17 -11.14
CA CYS A 74 -2.04 6.95 -12.01
C CYS A 74 -2.50 6.80 -13.46
N PRO A 75 -1.80 7.36 -14.47
CA PRO A 75 -2.01 7.06 -15.88
C PRO A 75 -1.81 5.56 -16.14
N LYS A 76 -2.62 5.02 -17.06
CA LYS A 76 -2.62 3.57 -17.33
C LYS A 76 -1.28 3.04 -17.84
N GLU A 77 -0.60 3.82 -18.67
CA GLU A 77 0.71 3.48 -19.22
C GLU A 77 1.77 3.42 -18.12
N LEU A 78 1.75 4.39 -17.21
CA LEU A 78 2.65 4.41 -16.06
C LEU A 78 2.35 3.24 -15.10
N PHE A 79 1.06 2.93 -14.85
CA PHE A 79 0.69 1.76 -14.05
C PHE A 79 1.28 0.47 -14.65
N ARG A 80 1.21 0.28 -15.97
CA ARG A 80 1.81 -0.89 -16.63
C ARG A 80 3.31 -0.96 -16.39
N SER A 81 4.01 0.14 -16.58
CA SER A 81 5.46 0.22 -16.33
C SER A 81 5.80 -0.14 -14.88
N LEU A 82 5.06 0.41 -13.91
CA LEU A 82 5.24 0.09 -12.49
C LEU A 82 4.98 -1.40 -12.19
N ALA A 83 3.95 -1.97 -12.81
CA ALA A 83 3.62 -3.39 -12.64
C ALA A 83 4.70 -4.30 -13.26
N GLU A 84 5.15 -4.01 -14.47
CA GLU A 84 6.21 -4.75 -15.16
C GLU A 84 7.55 -4.68 -14.39
N ASN A 85 7.84 -3.54 -13.78
CA ASN A 85 9.01 -3.36 -12.92
C ASN A 85 8.88 -3.99 -11.52
N GLY A 86 7.70 -4.54 -11.18
CA GLY A 86 7.43 -5.11 -9.86
C GLY A 86 7.30 -4.07 -8.75
N GLN A 87 7.01 -2.82 -9.11
CA GLN A 87 6.86 -1.70 -8.16
C GLN A 87 5.47 -1.61 -7.53
N ILE A 88 4.47 -2.30 -8.08
CA ILE A 88 3.17 -2.49 -7.41
C ILE A 88 3.35 -3.57 -6.34
N ALA A 89 3.51 -3.16 -5.09
CA ALA A 89 3.84 -4.07 -4.00
C ALA A 89 2.60 -4.76 -3.42
N THR A 90 1.55 -3.98 -3.17
CA THR A 90 0.31 -4.49 -2.55
C THR A 90 -0.93 -3.92 -3.23
N GLN A 91 -2.01 -4.72 -3.22
CA GLN A 91 -3.30 -4.35 -3.80
C GLN A 91 -4.44 -4.71 -2.86
N TYR A 92 -5.51 -3.88 -2.84
CA TYR A 92 -6.78 -4.21 -2.19
C TYR A 92 -7.44 -5.40 -2.88
N VAL A 93 -8.00 -6.32 -2.10
CA VAL A 93 -8.62 -7.54 -2.62
C VAL A 93 -10.01 -7.78 -2.05
N ASP A 94 -10.82 -8.50 -2.81
CA ASP A 94 -12.12 -9.03 -2.37
C ASP A 94 -11.97 -10.24 -1.43
N GLU A 95 -13.09 -10.83 -1.06
CA GLU A 95 -13.16 -12.01 -0.19
C GLU A 95 -12.48 -13.26 -0.81
N ASN A 96 -12.27 -13.28 -2.13
CA ASN A 96 -11.60 -14.35 -2.86
C ASN A 96 -10.10 -14.07 -3.11
N GLY A 97 -9.58 -12.97 -2.56
CA GLY A 97 -8.19 -12.57 -2.76
C GLY A 97 -7.89 -11.97 -4.13
N LYS A 98 -8.90 -11.56 -4.89
CA LYS A 98 -8.74 -10.92 -6.20
C LYS A 98 -8.73 -9.41 -6.09
N PRO A 99 -7.79 -8.72 -6.77
CA PRO A 99 -7.80 -7.25 -6.85
C PRO A 99 -9.13 -6.75 -7.38
N THR A 100 -9.66 -5.70 -6.76
CA THR A 100 -10.99 -5.23 -7.11
C THR A 100 -11.12 -3.71 -6.99
N MET A 101 -11.90 -3.14 -7.92
CA MET A 101 -12.31 -1.74 -7.89
C MET A 101 -13.61 -1.51 -7.11
N ASN A 102 -14.22 -2.58 -6.57
CA ASN A 102 -15.43 -2.45 -5.77
C ASN A 102 -15.13 -1.66 -4.48
N ILE A 103 -15.87 -0.57 -4.27
CA ILE A 103 -15.70 0.35 -3.13
C ILE A 103 -15.86 -0.32 -1.76
N ARG A 104 -16.52 -1.46 -1.69
CA ARG A 104 -16.63 -2.27 -0.47
C ARG A 104 -15.26 -2.77 -0.01
N PHE A 105 -14.37 -3.11 -0.92
CA PHE A 105 -13.06 -3.70 -0.66
C PHE A 105 -11.90 -2.76 -0.95
N ASN A 106 -12.08 -1.80 -1.85
CA ASN A 106 -11.17 -0.72 -2.18
C ASN A 106 -11.80 0.63 -1.76
N PRO A 107 -11.86 0.92 -0.45
CA PRO A 107 -12.70 2.00 0.06
C PRO A 107 -12.20 3.40 -0.28
N ASN A 108 -10.95 3.53 -0.67
CA ASN A 108 -10.38 4.79 -1.14
C ASN A 108 -10.69 5.03 -2.63
N GLY A 109 -11.02 3.98 -3.39
CA GLY A 109 -11.21 4.03 -4.83
C GLY A 109 -9.90 4.12 -5.62
N SER A 110 -8.82 3.56 -5.08
CA SER A 110 -7.50 3.55 -5.71
C SER A 110 -7.51 2.85 -7.06
N PHE A 111 -6.86 3.46 -8.07
CA PHE A 111 -6.74 2.91 -9.42
C PHE A 111 -6.10 1.52 -9.39
N GLU A 112 -6.68 0.57 -10.16
CA GLU A 112 -6.25 -0.84 -10.23
C GLU A 112 -6.02 -1.49 -8.86
N ALA A 113 -6.80 -1.03 -7.86
CA ALA A 113 -6.73 -1.49 -6.48
C ALA A 113 -5.36 -1.32 -5.80
N VAL A 114 -4.50 -0.44 -6.29
CA VAL A 114 -3.17 -0.20 -5.70
C VAL A 114 -3.31 0.27 -4.26
N GLU A 115 -2.63 -0.42 -3.35
CA GLU A 115 -2.55 -0.09 -1.92
C GLU A 115 -1.14 0.37 -1.54
N GLY A 116 -0.10 -0.19 -2.19
CA GLY A 116 1.27 0.18 -1.92
C GLY A 116 2.17 0.04 -3.14
N ILE A 117 3.16 0.92 -3.23
CA ILE A 117 4.16 0.97 -4.30
C ILE A 117 5.57 1.07 -3.72
N THR A 118 6.57 0.68 -4.52
CA THR A 118 7.98 0.78 -4.13
C THR A 118 8.80 1.62 -5.10
N SER A 119 9.97 2.07 -4.62
CA SER A 119 11.03 2.58 -5.50
C SER A 119 11.50 1.49 -6.48
N PRO A 120 12.17 1.87 -7.59
CA PRO A 120 12.69 0.90 -8.55
C PRO A 120 13.62 -0.17 -7.95
N ASP A 121 14.39 0.17 -6.92
CA ASP A 121 15.26 -0.75 -6.18
C ASP A 121 14.54 -1.49 -5.04
N GLY A 122 13.28 -1.15 -4.75
CA GLY A 122 12.45 -1.75 -3.71
C GLY A 122 12.73 -1.28 -2.28
N ARG A 123 13.72 -0.41 -2.06
CA ARG A 123 14.14 0.00 -0.70
C ARG A 123 13.18 0.97 -0.03
N VAL A 124 12.51 1.80 -0.81
CA VAL A 124 11.45 2.68 -0.31
C VAL A 124 10.10 2.02 -0.59
N PHE A 125 9.26 1.95 0.42
CA PHE A 125 7.93 1.35 0.32
C PHE A 125 6.88 2.30 0.88
N GLY A 126 6.02 2.83 0.02
CA GLY A 126 4.86 3.64 0.39
C GLY A 126 3.58 2.82 0.32
N LYS A 127 2.76 2.86 1.36
CA LYS A 127 1.49 2.13 1.41
C LYS A 127 0.43 2.89 2.21
N MET A 128 -0.84 2.54 1.97
CA MET A 128 -1.98 3.16 2.64
C MET A 128 -2.38 2.43 3.93
N GLY A 129 -2.16 1.15 4.02
CA GLY A 129 -2.46 0.36 5.22
C GLY A 129 -1.44 0.55 6.33
N HIS A 130 -1.93 0.67 7.55
CA HIS A 130 -1.14 0.86 8.76
C HIS A 130 -0.72 -0.47 9.36
N SER A 131 0.37 -1.05 8.86
CA SER A 131 0.93 -2.31 9.41
C SER A 131 1.50 -2.14 10.82
N GLU A 132 1.85 -0.93 11.23
CA GLU A 132 2.31 -0.60 12.58
C GLU A 132 1.20 -0.70 13.65
N ARG A 133 -0.06 -0.76 13.24
CA ARG A 133 -1.20 -0.86 14.18
C ARG A 133 -1.52 -2.28 14.62
N PHE A 134 -0.66 -3.23 14.29
CA PHE A 134 -0.80 -4.62 14.73
C PHE A 134 0.02 -4.89 16.00
N SER A 135 -0.56 -5.67 16.92
CA SER A 135 0.12 -6.33 18.04
C SER A 135 -0.69 -7.53 18.50
N ASP A 136 -0.09 -8.41 19.31
CA ASP A 136 -0.66 -9.69 19.76
C ASP A 136 -2.06 -9.60 20.38
N ASN A 137 -2.41 -8.45 20.92
CA ASN A 137 -3.68 -8.24 21.64
C ASN A 137 -4.65 -7.31 20.89
N VAL A 138 -4.30 -6.87 19.68
CA VAL A 138 -5.11 -5.96 18.86
C VAL A 138 -5.84 -6.75 17.78
N TYR A 139 -7.09 -6.37 17.51
CA TYR A 139 -7.96 -6.98 16.49
C TYR A 139 -8.21 -8.48 16.66
N LYS A 140 -8.27 -9.01 17.89
CA LYS A 140 -8.53 -10.44 18.17
C LYS A 140 -9.82 -10.98 17.55
N ASN A 141 -10.84 -10.13 17.41
CA ASN A 141 -12.16 -10.49 16.87
C ASN A 141 -12.26 -10.28 15.35
N VAL A 142 -11.13 -10.09 14.68
CA VAL A 142 -11.08 -9.89 13.22
C VAL A 142 -10.31 -11.05 12.62
N ASP A 143 -10.90 -11.70 11.64
CA ASP A 143 -10.26 -12.79 10.91
C ASP A 143 -9.13 -12.29 10.01
N GLY A 144 -8.28 -13.20 9.57
CA GLY A 144 -7.19 -12.92 8.64
C GLY A 144 -5.83 -12.70 9.30
N ASN A 145 -4.77 -12.83 8.51
CA ASN A 145 -3.40 -12.56 8.93
C ASN A 145 -3.16 -11.05 8.99
N LYS A 146 -2.68 -10.56 10.12
CA LYS A 146 -2.43 -9.12 10.37
C LYS A 146 -0.95 -8.80 10.44
N ASP A 147 -0.12 -9.81 10.69
CA ASP A 147 1.32 -9.68 10.76
C ASP A 147 1.95 -10.03 9.40
N ASN A 148 2.55 -9.03 8.78
CA ASN A 148 3.29 -9.19 7.52
C ASN A 148 4.82 -9.10 7.73
N HIS A 149 5.27 -9.07 8.98
CA HIS A 149 6.69 -9.01 9.38
C HIS A 149 7.52 -7.90 8.69
N MET A 150 6.88 -6.91 8.04
CA MET A 150 7.59 -5.97 7.17
C MET A 150 8.66 -5.16 7.91
N PHE A 151 8.42 -4.78 9.16
CA PHE A 151 9.41 -4.01 9.94
C PHE A 151 10.60 -4.89 10.34
N ILE A 152 10.38 -6.16 10.67
CA ILE A 152 11.43 -7.13 10.97
C ILE A 152 12.26 -7.37 9.72
N ASN A 153 11.62 -7.59 8.58
CA ASN A 153 12.28 -7.77 7.28
C ASN A 153 13.20 -6.59 6.94
N ALA A 154 12.73 -5.37 7.14
CA ALA A 154 13.52 -4.17 6.90
C ALA A 154 14.73 -4.09 7.83
N VAL A 155 14.52 -4.31 9.14
CA VAL A 155 15.61 -4.33 10.11
C VAL A 155 16.65 -5.38 9.73
N ASP A 156 16.25 -6.59 9.36
CA ASP A 156 17.15 -7.67 8.99
C ASP A 156 17.92 -7.39 7.70
N TYR A 157 17.27 -6.72 6.73
CA TYR A 157 17.91 -6.30 5.49
C TYR A 157 18.95 -5.20 5.69
N PHE A 158 18.66 -4.20 6.54
CA PHE A 158 19.53 -3.05 6.75
C PHE A 158 20.52 -3.23 7.92
N LYS A 159 20.49 -4.37 8.62
CA LYS A 159 21.55 -4.71 9.59
C LYS A 159 22.89 -4.88 8.87
N ILE A 160 23.88 -4.13 9.32
CA ILE A 160 25.29 -4.23 8.94
C ILE A 160 26.00 -5.12 9.94
#